data_9110f20b458511a0e69cdbfe54ab34f1
#
_entry.id   9110f20b458511a0e69cdbfe54ab34f1
#
_cell.length_a   1.000
_cell.length_b   1.000
_cell.length_c   1.000
_cell.angle_alpha   90.00
_cell.angle_beta   90.00
_cell.angle_gamma   90.00
#
_symmetry.space_group_name_H-M   'P 1'
#
loop_
_entity.id
_entity.type
_entity.pdbx_description
1 polymer ?
#
loop_
_entity_poly.entity_id
_entity_poly.type
_entity_poly.pdbx_seq_one_letter_code
_entity_poly.pdbx_strand_id
1 'polypeptide(L)'
;SGKFGLGKKDSAYEASRGSHGQGVKATNALSFRFEVYTCRNGVWWSTKYKRGVPVQAVKKSAAPLNPVNGKPQPRGTYVRFEPDATLFDETKDFDRSLVEEWAKVSSYFTPDFKIALAGPGLKTQVYHKPDGPAGYVADEVARLEAGLLVPDAKPFLLQSKIVDCVIHFTSHTEEVLAAFTNGLSNSKGGTHVDSFY
;
A
#
# COMPACT_ATOMS: atom_id res chain seq x y z
N SER A 1 -0.27 14.30 12.54
CA SER A 1 0.08 13.97 11.15
C SER A 1 -1.05 14.44 10.25
N GLY A 2 -0.86 15.48 9.49
CA GLY A 2 -1.79 15.96 8.47
C GLY A 2 -1.22 15.63 7.09
N LYS A 3 -2.08 15.59 6.08
CA LYS A 3 -1.67 15.51 4.69
C LYS A 3 -1.14 16.89 4.27
N PHE A 4 0.15 17.10 4.45
CA PHE A 4 0.77 18.36 4.10
C PHE A 4 0.73 18.54 2.57
N GLY A 5 0.08 19.61 2.11
CA GLY A 5 0.07 20.02 0.70
C GLY A 5 -1.01 19.36 -0.18
N LEU A 6 -1.83 18.42 0.33
CA LEU A 6 -2.93 17.84 -0.46
C LEU A 6 -3.97 18.90 -0.83
N GLY A 7 -4.24 19.01 -2.13
CA GLY A 7 -5.17 20.00 -2.68
C GLY A 7 -4.58 21.41 -2.87
N LYS A 8 -3.28 21.62 -2.63
CA LYS A 8 -2.60 22.88 -2.95
C LYS A 8 -1.84 22.74 -4.28
N LYS A 9 -1.73 23.83 -5.06
CA LYS A 9 -1.02 23.88 -6.34
C LYS A 9 0.45 23.40 -6.25
N ASP A 10 1.08 23.52 -5.07
CA ASP A 10 2.47 23.14 -4.79
C ASP A 10 2.56 21.88 -3.91
N SER A 11 1.58 20.98 -4.01
CA SER A 11 1.61 19.72 -3.27
C SER A 11 2.73 18.82 -3.79
N ALA A 12 3.57 18.33 -2.88
CA ALA A 12 4.56 17.30 -3.19
C ALA A 12 3.93 15.92 -3.46
N TYR A 13 2.61 15.79 -3.34
CA TYR A 13 1.87 14.55 -3.52
C TYR A 13 0.82 14.71 -4.61
N GLU A 14 1.01 14.05 -5.72
CA GLU A 14 0.01 13.97 -6.82
C GLU A 14 -1.15 13.05 -6.45
N ALA A 15 -0.86 11.98 -5.68
CA ALA A 15 -1.88 11.03 -5.20
C ALA A 15 -1.60 10.60 -3.75
N SER A 16 -2.65 10.23 -3.02
CA SER A 16 -2.55 9.71 -1.65
C SER A 16 -3.60 8.64 -1.40
N ARG A 17 -3.17 7.49 -0.90
CA ARG A 17 -4.05 6.37 -0.57
C ARG A 17 -5.01 6.62 0.59
N GLY A 18 -4.77 7.58 1.45
CA GLY A 18 -5.64 7.86 2.59
C GLY A 18 -6.44 9.14 2.40
N SER A 19 -7.74 9.13 2.67
CA SER A 19 -8.62 10.30 2.54
C SER A 19 -8.52 11.30 3.70
N HIS A 20 -8.33 10.82 4.93
CA HIS A 20 -8.47 11.65 6.15
C HIS A 20 -7.18 11.86 6.95
N GLY A 21 -6.06 11.19 6.60
CA GLY A 21 -4.79 11.29 7.35
C GLY A 21 -4.85 10.68 8.77
N GLN A 22 -5.82 9.80 9.04
CA GLN A 22 -6.04 9.23 10.36
C GLN A 22 -5.34 7.90 10.59
N GLY A 23 -4.94 7.16 9.54
CA GLY A 23 -4.39 5.80 9.66
C GLY A 23 -3.23 5.70 10.64
N VAL A 24 -2.19 6.53 10.47
CA VAL A 24 -1.02 6.53 11.37
C VAL A 24 -1.39 6.90 12.81
N LYS A 25 -2.38 7.79 13.00
CA LYS A 25 -2.86 8.16 14.34
C LYS A 25 -3.58 7.00 15.00
N ALA A 26 -4.46 6.31 14.26
CA ALA A 26 -5.17 5.13 14.75
C ALA A 26 -4.17 4.02 15.11
N THR A 27 -3.22 3.71 14.22
CA THR A 27 -2.18 2.72 14.52
C THR A 27 -1.40 3.07 15.78
N ASN A 28 -1.02 4.35 15.97
CA ASN A 28 -0.34 4.79 17.18
C ASN A 28 -1.22 4.61 18.44
N ALA A 29 -2.50 4.99 18.38
CA ALA A 29 -3.41 4.86 19.51
C ALA A 29 -3.66 3.39 19.93
N LEU A 30 -3.70 2.49 18.95
CA LEU A 30 -3.93 1.05 19.12
C LEU A 30 -2.64 0.26 19.41
N SER A 31 -1.49 0.94 19.51
CA SER A 31 -0.20 0.29 19.75
C SER A 31 0.28 0.42 21.18
N PHE A 32 0.73 -0.70 21.76
CA PHE A 32 1.48 -0.67 23.01
C PHE A 32 2.76 0.15 22.88
N ARG A 33 3.48 0.00 21.76
CA ARG A 33 4.65 0.82 21.38
C ARG A 33 4.53 1.26 19.95
N PHE A 34 4.88 2.51 19.71
CA PHE A 34 4.92 3.08 18.36
C PHE A 34 6.14 3.99 18.22
N GLU A 35 6.97 3.73 17.24
CA GLU A 35 8.21 4.45 16.99
C GLU A 35 8.24 4.95 15.54
N VAL A 36 8.62 6.20 15.35
CA VAL A 36 8.83 6.79 14.02
C VAL A 36 10.24 7.31 13.92
N TYR A 37 10.88 6.96 12.81
CA TYR A 37 12.18 7.50 12.42
C TYR A 37 12.02 8.14 11.04
N THR A 38 12.61 9.32 10.85
CA THR A 38 12.60 10.00 9.55
C THR A 38 13.95 10.64 9.28
N CYS A 39 14.42 10.50 8.04
CA CYS A 39 15.64 11.14 7.59
C CYS A 39 15.31 12.46 6.91
N ARG A 40 15.91 13.54 7.38
CA ARG A 40 15.81 14.86 6.78
C ARG A 40 17.18 15.50 6.66
N ASN A 41 17.55 15.87 5.45
CA ASN A 41 18.88 16.45 5.14
C ASN A 41 20.05 15.56 5.65
N GLY A 42 19.93 14.22 5.46
CA GLY A 42 20.93 13.26 5.89
C GLY A 42 20.97 12.99 7.40
N VAL A 43 20.12 13.62 8.18
CA VAL A 43 20.05 13.44 9.65
C VAL A 43 18.79 12.66 10.00
N TRP A 44 18.94 11.61 10.80
CA TRP A 44 17.83 10.84 11.33
C TRP A 44 17.29 11.44 12.60
N TRP A 45 15.97 11.48 12.69
CA TRP A 45 15.18 11.93 13.83
C TRP A 45 14.22 10.85 14.26
N SER A 46 13.98 10.71 15.55
CA SER A 46 13.01 9.73 16.07
C SER A 46 12.13 10.31 17.15
N THR A 47 10.94 9.74 17.27
CA THR A 47 10.00 9.96 18.38
C THR A 47 9.35 8.63 18.72
N LYS A 48 8.95 8.48 20.00
CA LYS A 48 8.34 7.25 20.51
C LYS A 48 7.08 7.54 21.30
N TYR A 49 6.16 6.61 21.20
CA TYR A 49 4.85 6.69 21.85
C TYR A 49 4.54 5.36 22.55
N LYS A 50 3.70 5.42 23.56
CA LYS A 50 3.10 4.28 24.24
C LYS A 50 1.61 4.54 24.33
N ARG A 51 0.77 3.67 23.75
CA ARG A 51 -0.70 3.82 23.74
C ARG A 51 -1.15 5.21 23.29
N GLY A 52 -0.57 5.71 22.19
CA GLY A 52 -0.85 7.03 21.66
C GLY A 52 -0.20 8.22 22.37
N VAL A 53 0.35 8.02 23.58
CA VAL A 53 0.97 9.08 24.39
C VAL A 53 2.48 9.19 24.07
N PRO A 54 3.01 10.37 23.77
CA PRO A 54 4.44 10.55 23.53
C PRO A 54 5.26 10.27 24.80
N VAL A 55 6.21 9.32 24.68
CA VAL A 55 7.16 8.98 25.76
C VAL A 55 8.57 9.46 25.47
N GLN A 56 8.83 9.88 24.22
CA GLN A 56 10.05 10.53 23.81
C GLN A 56 9.74 11.64 22.82
N ALA A 57 10.15 12.84 23.11
CA ALA A 57 10.11 13.95 22.18
C ALA A 57 11.00 13.68 20.95
N VAL A 58 10.77 14.45 19.88
CA VAL A 58 11.59 14.34 18.67
C VAL A 58 13.05 14.69 19.01
N LYS A 59 13.94 13.76 18.66
CA LYS A 59 15.40 13.96 18.83
C LYS A 59 16.20 13.32 17.70
N LYS A 60 17.45 13.73 17.53
CA LYS A 60 18.40 13.06 16.63
C LYS A 60 18.59 11.60 17.05
N SER A 61 18.73 10.72 16.09
CA SER A 61 18.91 9.27 16.29
C SER A 61 19.89 8.68 15.28
N ALA A 62 20.34 7.46 15.54
CA ALA A 62 20.96 6.64 14.50
C ALA A 62 19.94 6.24 13.43
N ALA A 63 20.42 5.88 12.24
CA ALA A 63 19.61 5.29 11.20
C ALA A 63 19.02 3.95 11.67
N PRO A 64 17.74 3.68 11.49
CA PRO A 64 17.17 2.37 11.77
C PRO A 64 17.74 1.33 10.80
N LEU A 65 17.80 0.07 11.23
CA LEU A 65 18.22 -1.01 10.36
C LEU A 65 17.08 -1.40 9.40
N ASN A 66 17.43 -1.63 8.15
CA ASN A 66 16.50 -2.15 7.17
C ASN A 66 16.19 -3.62 7.51
N PRO A 67 14.90 -3.98 7.69
CA PRO A 67 14.52 -5.34 8.08
C PRO A 67 14.84 -6.40 7.01
N VAL A 68 15.02 -5.99 5.74
CA VAL A 68 15.30 -6.90 4.63
C VAL A 68 16.78 -7.30 4.58
N ASN A 69 17.70 -6.38 4.84
CA ASN A 69 19.13 -6.60 4.65
C ASN A 69 20.00 -6.31 5.87
N GLY A 70 19.39 -5.89 6.99
CA GLY A 70 20.09 -5.60 8.24
C GLY A 70 21.02 -4.38 8.21
N LYS A 71 21.07 -3.63 7.12
CA LYS A 71 21.95 -2.46 6.98
C LYS A 71 21.25 -1.18 7.43
N PRO A 72 22.00 -0.15 7.90
CA PRO A 72 21.40 1.16 8.19
C PRO A 72 20.67 1.72 6.98
N GLN A 73 19.48 2.26 7.19
CA GLN A 73 18.70 2.92 6.16
C GLN A 73 19.40 4.21 5.71
N PRO A 74 19.63 4.43 4.39
CA PRO A 74 20.30 5.63 3.90
C PRO A 74 19.40 6.87 4.00
N ARG A 75 18.08 6.70 3.83
CA ARG A 75 17.06 7.76 3.84
C ARG A 75 15.67 7.15 3.97
N GLY A 76 14.67 8.00 4.18
CA GLY A 76 13.26 7.62 4.18
C GLY A 76 12.58 7.79 5.52
N THR A 77 11.48 7.06 5.69
CA THR A 77 10.72 6.97 6.95
C THR A 77 10.65 5.52 7.37
N TYR A 78 10.88 5.26 8.64
CA TYR A 78 10.72 3.95 9.24
C TYR A 78 9.71 4.04 10.38
N VAL A 79 8.72 3.17 10.35
CA VAL A 79 7.70 3.05 11.39
C VAL A 79 7.77 1.65 11.97
N ARG A 80 7.85 1.58 13.30
CA ARG A 80 7.77 0.34 14.06
C ARG A 80 6.63 0.44 15.04
N PHE A 81 5.81 -0.60 15.12
CA PHE A 81 4.73 -0.63 16.09
C PHE A 81 4.51 -2.06 16.61
N GLU A 82 3.96 -2.13 17.80
CA GLU A 82 3.57 -3.34 18.49
C GLU A 82 2.11 -3.16 18.93
N PRO A 83 1.16 -3.97 18.43
CA PRO A 83 -0.25 -3.87 18.84
C PRO A 83 -0.41 -3.99 20.33
N ASP A 84 -1.40 -3.30 20.90
CA ASP A 84 -1.69 -3.41 22.33
C ASP A 84 -2.54 -4.66 22.59
N ALA A 85 -1.94 -5.67 23.23
CA ALA A 85 -2.60 -6.94 23.56
C ALA A 85 -3.81 -6.79 24.50
N THR A 86 -4.02 -5.62 25.11
CA THR A 86 -5.23 -5.35 25.90
C THR A 86 -6.42 -4.92 25.08
N LEU A 87 -6.20 -4.57 23.79
CA LEU A 87 -7.23 -4.13 22.88
C LEU A 87 -7.55 -5.18 21.80
N PHE A 88 -6.70 -6.18 21.63
CA PHE A 88 -6.85 -7.24 20.65
C PHE A 88 -6.85 -8.59 21.34
N ASP A 89 -8.04 -9.20 21.47
CA ASP A 89 -8.26 -10.39 22.31
C ASP A 89 -7.71 -11.69 21.71
N GLU A 90 -7.59 -11.84 20.39
CA GLU A 90 -7.44 -13.17 19.79
C GLU A 90 -6.14 -13.43 19.04
N THR A 91 -5.48 -12.44 18.48
CA THR A 91 -4.25 -12.70 17.75
C THR A 91 -3.20 -11.62 17.95
N LYS A 92 -2.03 -12.05 18.41
CA LYS A 92 -0.82 -11.19 18.48
C LYS A 92 -0.08 -11.13 17.15
N ASP A 93 -0.44 -11.99 16.21
CA ASP A 93 0.23 -12.13 14.92
C ASP A 93 -0.59 -11.53 13.80
N PHE A 94 0.08 -10.91 12.85
CA PHE A 94 -0.54 -10.41 11.63
C PHE A 94 -0.90 -11.57 10.70
N ASP A 95 -2.11 -11.52 10.15
CA ASP A 95 -2.46 -12.43 9.07
C ASP A 95 -1.57 -12.17 7.87
N ARG A 96 -0.68 -13.13 7.63
CA ARG A 96 0.30 -13.05 6.56
C ARG A 96 -0.36 -12.99 5.18
N SER A 97 -1.42 -13.75 4.97
CA SER A 97 -2.10 -13.83 3.67
C SER A 97 -2.69 -12.48 3.29
N LEU A 98 -3.30 -11.77 4.23
CA LEU A 98 -3.81 -10.42 4.02
C LEU A 98 -2.70 -9.41 3.68
N VAL A 99 -1.55 -9.52 4.35
CA VAL A 99 -0.41 -8.63 4.08
C VAL A 99 0.20 -8.91 2.71
N GLU A 100 0.32 -10.18 2.33
CA GLU A 100 0.81 -10.61 1.02
C GLU A 100 -0.12 -10.15 -0.11
N GLU A 101 -1.43 -10.34 0.05
CA GLU A 101 -2.44 -9.89 -0.90
C GLU A 101 -2.41 -8.36 -1.03
N TRP A 102 -2.36 -7.64 0.09
CA TRP A 102 -2.22 -6.19 0.08
C TRP A 102 -0.95 -5.74 -0.67
N ALA A 103 0.18 -6.38 -0.42
CA ALA A 103 1.44 -6.06 -1.08
C ALA A 103 1.37 -6.33 -2.59
N LYS A 104 0.80 -7.48 -2.98
CA LYS A 104 0.57 -7.86 -4.37
C LYS A 104 -0.31 -6.83 -5.08
N VAL A 105 -1.52 -6.60 -4.57
CA VAL A 105 -2.47 -5.65 -5.17
C VAL A 105 -1.88 -4.25 -5.22
N SER A 106 -1.25 -3.80 -4.13
CA SER A 106 -0.62 -2.48 -4.06
C SER A 106 0.45 -2.27 -5.13
N SER A 107 1.20 -3.32 -5.50
CA SER A 107 2.29 -3.21 -6.48
C SER A 107 1.80 -2.88 -7.90
N TYR A 108 0.57 -3.25 -8.27
CA TYR A 108 -0.01 -2.85 -9.56
C TYR A 108 -0.33 -1.35 -9.64
N PHE A 109 -0.64 -0.73 -8.50
CA PHE A 109 -1.00 0.70 -8.43
C PHE A 109 0.17 1.59 -8.01
N THR A 110 1.36 1.00 -7.91
CA THR A 110 2.62 1.71 -7.64
C THR A 110 3.75 1.10 -8.49
N PRO A 111 3.65 1.15 -9.84
CA PRO A 111 4.55 0.42 -10.74
C PRO A 111 6.03 0.81 -10.58
N ASP A 112 6.31 2.03 -10.15
CA ASP A 112 7.68 2.53 -9.92
C ASP A 112 8.29 2.06 -8.60
N PHE A 113 7.49 1.43 -7.72
CA PHE A 113 7.95 1.02 -6.40
C PHE A 113 8.09 -0.50 -6.28
N LYS A 114 9.05 -0.91 -5.46
CA LYS A 114 9.19 -2.29 -5.02
C LYS A 114 8.70 -2.40 -3.58
N ILE A 115 7.76 -3.31 -3.34
CA ILE A 115 7.27 -3.63 -2.00
C ILE A 115 7.96 -4.92 -1.57
N ALA A 116 8.81 -4.86 -0.55
CA ALA A 116 9.47 -6.04 0.00
C ALA A 116 8.80 -6.45 1.31
N LEU A 117 8.39 -7.70 1.38
CA LEU A 117 7.84 -8.33 2.59
C LEU A 117 8.90 -9.28 3.15
N ALA A 118 9.31 -9.02 4.39
CA ALA A 118 10.29 -9.83 5.11
C ALA A 118 9.81 -10.09 6.55
N GLY A 119 10.19 -11.22 7.10
CA GLY A 119 9.88 -11.59 8.48
C GLY A 119 10.86 -12.63 9.02
N PRO A 120 10.89 -12.85 10.34
CA PRO A 120 11.75 -13.86 10.96
C PRO A 120 11.49 -15.25 10.37
N GLY A 121 12.55 -15.93 9.93
CA GLY A 121 12.45 -17.27 9.34
C GLY A 121 11.80 -17.34 7.95
N LEU A 122 11.46 -16.21 7.35
CA LEU A 122 10.80 -16.15 6.05
C LEU A 122 11.76 -15.68 4.96
N LYS A 123 11.65 -16.29 3.78
CA LYS A 123 12.32 -15.77 2.59
C LYS A 123 11.68 -14.43 2.21
N THR A 124 12.49 -13.41 2.00
CA THR A 124 12.02 -12.11 1.52
C THR A 124 11.31 -12.25 0.18
N GLN A 125 10.08 -11.77 0.11
CA GLN A 125 9.30 -11.66 -1.13
C GLN A 125 9.31 -10.22 -1.60
N VAL A 126 9.45 -10.03 -2.93
CA VAL A 126 9.43 -8.69 -3.54
C VAL A 126 8.31 -8.65 -4.56
N TYR A 127 7.41 -7.70 -4.39
CA TYR A 127 6.31 -7.41 -5.30
C TYR A 127 6.68 -6.18 -6.12
N HIS A 128 6.69 -6.34 -7.43
CA HIS A 128 6.96 -5.28 -8.40
C HIS A 128 6.20 -5.59 -9.67
N LYS A 129 5.25 -4.77 -10.03
CA LYS A 129 4.35 -4.94 -11.17
C LYS A 129 4.42 -3.71 -12.06
N PRO A 130 5.45 -3.61 -12.91
CA PRO A 130 5.68 -2.43 -13.77
C PRO A 130 4.56 -2.24 -14.81
N ASP A 131 3.85 -3.32 -15.18
CA ASP A 131 2.73 -3.28 -16.12
C ASP A 131 1.47 -2.61 -15.54
N GLY A 132 1.49 -2.29 -14.25
CA GLY A 132 0.43 -1.55 -13.59
C GLY A 132 -0.95 -2.24 -13.63
N PRO A 133 -2.05 -1.47 -13.82
CA PRO A 133 -3.40 -2.02 -13.88
C PRO A 133 -3.61 -3.04 -15.01
N ALA A 134 -2.88 -2.92 -16.13
CA ALA A 134 -2.93 -3.91 -17.21
C ALA A 134 -2.40 -5.27 -16.75
N GLY A 135 -1.32 -5.28 -15.95
CA GLY A 135 -0.80 -6.48 -15.32
C GLY A 135 -1.78 -7.10 -14.32
N TYR A 136 -2.55 -6.26 -13.59
CA TYR A 136 -3.62 -6.77 -12.72
C TYR A 136 -4.68 -7.54 -13.52
N VAL A 137 -5.17 -6.97 -14.61
CA VAL A 137 -6.18 -7.63 -15.46
C VAL A 137 -5.61 -8.91 -16.08
N ALA A 138 -4.38 -8.92 -16.54
CA ALA A 138 -3.74 -10.11 -17.08
C ALA A 138 -3.62 -11.25 -16.04
N ASP A 139 -3.22 -10.92 -14.80
CA ASP A 139 -3.14 -11.90 -13.72
C ASP A 139 -4.54 -12.41 -13.31
N GLU A 140 -5.60 -11.57 -13.37
CA GLU A 140 -6.98 -11.99 -13.12
C GLU A 140 -7.51 -12.92 -14.22
N VAL A 141 -7.26 -12.63 -15.49
CA VAL A 141 -7.59 -13.51 -16.60
C VAL A 141 -6.93 -14.88 -16.45
N ALA A 142 -5.65 -14.90 -16.09
CA ALA A 142 -4.92 -16.13 -15.83
C ALA A 142 -5.49 -16.89 -14.62
N ARG A 143 -5.88 -16.20 -13.55
CA ARG A 143 -6.50 -16.81 -12.35
C ARG A 143 -7.85 -17.47 -12.65
N LEU A 144 -8.63 -16.89 -13.56
CA LEU A 144 -9.92 -17.40 -13.97
C LEU A 144 -9.80 -18.54 -15.00
N GLU A 145 -8.58 -18.86 -15.45
CA GLU A 145 -8.32 -19.81 -16.53
C GLU A 145 -9.13 -19.47 -17.80
N ALA A 146 -9.46 -18.20 -17.98
CA ALA A 146 -10.31 -17.72 -19.07
C ALA A 146 -9.50 -17.59 -20.36
N GLY A 147 -9.99 -18.18 -21.44
CA GLY A 147 -9.45 -17.94 -22.77
C GLY A 147 -9.74 -16.50 -23.24
N LEU A 148 -8.90 -15.97 -24.13
CA LEU A 148 -9.18 -14.71 -24.79
C LEU A 148 -10.20 -14.93 -25.94
N LEU A 149 -11.18 -14.03 -26.08
CA LEU A 149 -12.11 -14.08 -27.22
C LEU A 149 -11.40 -13.85 -28.55
N VAL A 150 -10.35 -13.03 -28.54
CA VAL A 150 -9.46 -12.83 -29.68
C VAL A 150 -8.07 -13.27 -29.26
N PRO A 151 -7.47 -14.29 -29.90
CA PRO A 151 -6.12 -14.73 -29.61
C PRO A 151 -5.13 -13.58 -29.69
N ASP A 152 -4.18 -13.51 -28.76
CA ASP A 152 -3.14 -12.49 -28.66
C ASP A 152 -3.65 -11.03 -28.54
N ALA A 153 -4.93 -10.83 -28.27
CA ALA A 153 -5.47 -9.50 -28.04
C ALA A 153 -4.86 -8.87 -26.78
N LYS A 154 -4.46 -7.61 -26.93
CA LYS A 154 -4.06 -6.80 -25.78
C LYS A 154 -5.30 -6.24 -25.09
N PRO A 155 -5.25 -6.02 -23.76
CA PRO A 155 -6.34 -5.33 -23.09
C PRO A 155 -6.51 -3.92 -23.67
N PHE A 156 -7.75 -3.48 -23.75
CA PHE A 156 -8.07 -2.10 -24.07
C PHE A 156 -7.69 -1.23 -22.86
N LEU A 157 -6.91 -0.19 -23.11
CA LEU A 157 -6.40 0.69 -22.09
C LEU A 157 -6.86 2.12 -22.35
N LEU A 158 -7.63 2.68 -21.44
CA LEU A 158 -7.99 4.09 -21.41
C LEU A 158 -7.28 4.74 -20.22
N GLN A 159 -6.39 5.68 -20.50
CA GLN A 159 -5.64 6.40 -19.47
C GLN A 159 -5.92 7.90 -19.54
N SER A 160 -6.18 8.47 -18.39
CA SER A 160 -6.35 9.91 -18.22
C SER A 160 -5.65 10.40 -16.96
N LYS A 161 -5.70 11.71 -16.70
CA LYS A 161 -5.16 12.28 -15.45
C LYS A 161 -5.92 11.86 -14.18
N ILE A 162 -7.14 11.38 -14.31
CA ILE A 162 -8.06 11.13 -13.19
C ILE A 162 -8.59 9.70 -13.16
N VAL A 163 -8.65 9.02 -14.29
CA VAL A 163 -9.19 7.65 -14.39
C VAL A 163 -8.32 6.84 -15.34
N ASP A 164 -7.95 5.65 -14.90
CA ASP A 164 -7.39 4.59 -15.74
C ASP A 164 -8.41 3.46 -15.80
N CYS A 165 -8.73 2.99 -17.00
CA CYS A 165 -9.63 1.86 -17.23
C CYS A 165 -8.92 0.81 -18.09
N VAL A 166 -9.01 -0.45 -17.68
CA VAL A 166 -8.46 -1.59 -18.43
C VAL A 166 -9.57 -2.61 -18.65
N ILE A 167 -9.82 -2.95 -19.90
CA ILE A 167 -10.86 -3.91 -20.30
C ILE A 167 -10.21 -5.05 -21.08
N HIS A 168 -10.58 -6.27 -20.76
CA HIS A 168 -10.21 -7.46 -21.52
C HIS A 168 -11.42 -8.33 -21.78
N PHE A 169 -11.58 -8.76 -23.03
CA PHE A 169 -12.67 -9.64 -23.43
C PHE A 169 -12.20 -11.10 -23.38
N THR A 170 -12.91 -11.90 -22.60
CA THR A 170 -12.55 -13.30 -22.34
C THR A 170 -13.74 -14.23 -22.56
N SER A 171 -13.47 -15.54 -22.59
CA SER A 171 -14.50 -16.56 -22.64
C SER A 171 -15.21 -16.81 -21.30
N HIS A 172 -14.84 -16.10 -20.25
CA HIS A 172 -15.53 -16.19 -18.96
C HIS A 172 -16.96 -15.68 -19.08
N THR A 173 -17.91 -16.43 -18.54
CA THR A 173 -19.34 -16.16 -18.73
C THR A 173 -19.87 -15.00 -17.88
N GLU A 174 -19.18 -14.69 -16.80
CA GLU A 174 -19.56 -13.61 -15.88
C GLU A 174 -18.61 -12.41 -16.02
N GLU A 175 -19.17 -11.24 -15.89
CA GLU A 175 -18.37 -10.03 -15.79
C GLU A 175 -17.58 -10.01 -14.48
N VAL A 176 -16.29 -9.68 -14.56
CA VAL A 176 -15.45 -9.45 -13.40
C VAL A 176 -15.03 -8.00 -13.38
N LEU A 177 -15.57 -7.26 -12.43
CA LEU A 177 -15.29 -5.84 -12.23
C LEU A 177 -14.46 -5.63 -10.97
N ALA A 178 -13.34 -4.93 -11.10
CA ALA A 178 -12.53 -4.47 -9.96
C ALA A 178 -12.33 -2.97 -10.04
N ALA A 179 -12.71 -2.26 -8.99
CA ALA A 179 -12.63 -0.81 -8.90
C ALA A 179 -11.68 -0.39 -7.78
N PHE A 180 -10.88 0.64 -8.05
CA PHE A 180 -9.89 1.14 -7.10
C PHE A 180 -9.86 2.67 -7.07
N THR A 181 -9.65 3.21 -5.89
CA THR A 181 -9.37 4.65 -5.72
C THR A 181 -8.01 4.81 -5.05
N ASN A 182 -7.04 5.38 -5.78
CA ASN A 182 -5.66 5.53 -5.29
C ASN A 182 -5.06 4.19 -4.79
N GLY A 183 -5.36 3.09 -5.48
CA GLY A 183 -4.88 1.74 -5.15
C GLY A 183 -5.56 1.09 -3.94
N LEU A 184 -6.66 1.64 -3.44
CA LEU A 184 -7.54 1.00 -2.46
C LEU A 184 -8.75 0.41 -3.17
N SER A 185 -9.04 -0.86 -2.91
CA SER A 185 -10.20 -1.55 -3.50
C SER A 185 -11.51 -0.94 -3.04
N ASN A 186 -12.40 -0.72 -4.00
CA ASN A 186 -13.76 -0.22 -3.81
C ASN A 186 -14.76 -1.37 -4.07
N SER A 187 -14.75 -2.38 -3.22
CA SER A 187 -15.60 -3.58 -3.37
C SER A 187 -17.11 -3.27 -3.37
N LYS A 188 -17.51 -2.09 -2.90
CA LYS A 188 -18.91 -1.64 -2.88
C LYS A 188 -19.27 -0.72 -4.06
N GLY A 189 -18.39 -0.63 -5.08
CA GLY A 189 -18.58 0.31 -6.18
C GLY A 189 -18.22 1.76 -5.81
N GLY A 190 -18.85 2.70 -6.48
CA GLY A 190 -18.66 4.14 -6.30
C GLY A 190 -19.02 4.90 -7.58
N THR A 191 -19.09 6.22 -7.52
CA THR A 191 -19.50 7.07 -8.65
C THR A 191 -18.70 6.84 -9.94
N HIS A 192 -17.43 6.45 -9.83
CA HIS A 192 -16.60 6.11 -11.00
C HIS A 192 -17.01 4.78 -11.64
N VAL A 193 -17.59 3.86 -10.88
CA VAL A 193 -18.17 2.61 -11.39
C VAL A 193 -19.52 2.89 -11.99
N ASP A 194 -20.40 3.62 -11.27
CA ASP A 194 -21.74 3.97 -11.72
C ASP A 194 -21.73 4.80 -13.02
N SER A 195 -20.66 5.58 -13.23
CA SER A 195 -20.49 6.38 -14.45
C SER A 195 -19.90 5.59 -15.64
N PHE A 196 -19.44 4.35 -15.42
CA PHE A 196 -18.94 3.49 -16.47
C PHE A 196 -20.06 2.75 -17.19
N TYR A 197 -21.15 2.44 -16.50
CA TYR A 197 -22.37 1.84 -17.06
C TYR A 197 -23.37 2.95 -17.48
#